data_c540507a7391192a877b7d52f29e19d2
#
_entry.id   c540507a7391192a877b7d52f29e19d2
#
_cell.length_a   1.000
_cell.length_b   1.000
_cell.length_c   1.000
_cell.angle_alpha   90.00
_cell.angle_beta   90.00
_cell.angle_gamma   90.00
#
_symmetry.space_group_name_H-M   'P 1'
#
loop_
_entity.id
_entity.type
_entity.pdbx_description
1 polymer ?
#
loop_
_entity_poly.entity_id
_entity_poly.type
_entity_poly.pdbx_seq_one_letter_code
_entity_poly.pdbx_strand_id
1 'polypeptide(L)'
;MADFKDNYIHYNWHWFWNWGTGEALNNGTHFVDILRWGLGVDYPTKVDSIGGRYRFQDDWQTPDTQLISFQFGDEASCSWEGRSCNSTPVDGFGVGTAFYGETGTLFISGGNEYKITDLQGKVIKDVKSNLKFETGNLLNPSEKLDAFHFENWFDAIRK
;
A
#
# COMPACT_ATOMS: atom_id res chain seq x y z
N MET A 1 -3.25 -12.07 29.14
CA MET A 1 -2.21 -11.05 28.84
C MET A 1 -1.07 -11.80 28.18
N ALA A 2 -0.57 -11.36 27.03
CA ALA A 2 0.56 -12.04 26.39
C ALA A 2 1.86 -11.65 27.12
N ASP A 3 2.79 -12.60 27.25
CA ASP A 3 4.09 -12.35 27.85
C ASP A 3 4.91 -11.43 26.95
N PHE A 4 5.71 -10.57 27.57
CA PHE A 4 6.62 -9.69 26.82
C PHE A 4 7.70 -10.53 26.15
N LYS A 5 8.05 -10.14 24.90
CA LYS A 5 9.18 -10.67 24.15
C LYS A 5 9.97 -9.52 23.55
N ASP A 6 11.29 -9.60 23.56
CA ASP A 6 12.17 -8.55 23.03
C ASP A 6 11.91 -8.24 21.56
N ASN A 7 11.51 -9.23 20.76
CA ASN A 7 11.22 -9.05 19.34
C ASN A 7 9.83 -8.45 19.04
N TYR A 8 9.02 -8.10 20.05
CA TYR A 8 7.85 -7.25 19.86
C TYR A 8 8.24 -5.79 19.67
N ILE A 9 9.38 -5.38 20.19
CA ILE A 9 9.90 -4.03 20.08
C ILE A 9 10.82 -3.96 18.86
N HIS A 10 10.88 -2.96 18.16
CA HIS A 10 10.08 -1.73 18.07
C HIS A 10 9.32 -1.80 16.77
N TYR A 11 8.23 -1.81 16.44
CA TYR A 11 7.53 -2.02 15.17
C TYR A 11 7.09 -3.48 14.92
N ASN A 12 7.82 -4.46 15.41
CA ASN A 12 7.59 -5.89 15.10
C ASN A 12 6.28 -6.45 15.68
N TRP A 13 5.64 -5.74 16.59
CA TRP A 13 4.32 -6.10 17.10
C TRP A 13 3.27 -6.29 15.99
N HIS A 14 3.43 -5.67 14.84
CA HIS A 14 2.56 -5.83 13.68
C HIS A 14 2.41 -7.27 13.21
N TRP A 15 3.42 -8.09 13.47
CA TRP A 15 3.53 -9.46 12.96
C TRP A 15 3.03 -10.53 13.93
N PHE A 16 2.41 -10.13 15.03
CA PHE A 16 1.84 -11.01 16.04
C PHE A 16 0.34 -10.77 16.19
N TRP A 17 -0.47 -11.84 16.08
CA TRP A 17 -1.94 -11.75 16.09
C TRP A 17 -2.54 -11.09 17.33
N ASN A 18 -1.83 -11.10 18.46
CA ASN A 18 -2.29 -10.44 19.69
C ASN A 18 -2.25 -8.90 19.62
N TRP A 19 -1.50 -8.35 18.66
CA TRP A 19 -1.19 -6.91 18.61
C TRP A 19 -1.44 -6.29 17.23
N GLY A 20 -1.20 -7.07 16.19
CA GLY A 20 -1.29 -6.63 14.81
C GLY A 20 -1.93 -7.68 13.91
N THR A 21 -2.06 -7.36 12.66
CA THR A 21 -2.72 -8.19 11.65
C THR A 21 -1.87 -8.34 10.38
N GLY A 22 -0.58 -8.05 10.53
CA GLY A 22 0.40 -8.22 9.46
C GLY A 22 0.38 -7.14 8.39
N GLU A 23 1.02 -7.43 7.28
CA GLU A 23 1.26 -6.50 6.18
C GLU A 23 -0.03 -6.07 5.49
N ALA A 24 -1.05 -6.92 5.45
CA ALA A 24 -2.34 -6.62 4.84
C ALA A 24 -3.03 -5.41 5.47
N LEU A 25 -2.89 -5.20 6.79
CA LEU A 25 -3.41 -4.00 7.46
C LEU A 25 -2.33 -2.95 7.73
N ASN A 26 -1.06 -3.31 7.70
CA ASN A 26 0.01 -2.33 7.84
C ASN A 26 0.12 -1.46 6.58
N ASN A 27 0.62 -2.00 5.49
CA ASN A 27 0.75 -1.29 4.22
C ASN A 27 -0.44 -1.48 3.27
N GLY A 28 -1.08 -2.65 3.30
CA GLY A 28 -2.24 -2.94 2.46
C GLY A 28 -3.38 -1.94 2.61
N THR A 29 -3.60 -1.42 3.82
CA THR A 29 -4.59 -0.37 4.10
C THR A 29 -4.43 0.84 3.19
N HIS A 30 -3.21 1.34 3.02
CA HIS A 30 -2.93 2.52 2.20
C HIS A 30 -3.24 2.28 0.72
N PHE A 31 -2.83 1.12 0.19
CA PHE A 31 -3.02 0.80 -1.23
C PHE A 31 -4.45 0.42 -1.57
N VAL A 32 -5.15 -0.27 -0.68
CA VAL A 32 -6.58 -0.58 -0.85
C VAL A 32 -7.43 0.68 -0.78
N ASP A 33 -7.07 1.66 0.04
CA ASP A 33 -7.75 2.96 0.08
C ASP A 33 -7.59 3.71 -1.25
N ILE A 34 -6.39 3.76 -1.81
CA ILE A 34 -6.14 4.33 -3.15
C ILE A 34 -6.95 3.58 -4.23
N LEU A 35 -7.01 2.24 -4.16
CA LEU A 35 -7.79 1.43 -5.10
C LEU A 35 -9.28 1.78 -5.03
N ARG A 36 -9.84 1.82 -3.83
CA ARG A 36 -11.26 2.19 -3.62
C ARG A 36 -11.57 3.58 -4.13
N TRP A 37 -10.72 4.54 -3.80
CA TRP A 37 -10.87 5.92 -4.25
C TRP A 37 -10.81 6.03 -5.78
N GLY A 38 -9.82 5.39 -6.41
CA GLY A 38 -9.64 5.44 -7.87
C GLY A 38 -10.73 4.70 -8.65
N LEU A 39 -11.29 3.62 -8.10
CA LEU A 39 -12.42 2.89 -8.67
C LEU A 39 -13.78 3.53 -8.36
N GLY A 40 -13.85 4.45 -7.40
CA GLY A 40 -15.10 5.06 -6.98
C GLY A 40 -16.06 4.08 -6.27
N VAL A 41 -15.52 3.08 -5.56
CA VAL A 41 -16.29 2.00 -4.92
C VAL A 41 -16.26 2.10 -3.40
N ASP A 42 -17.29 1.61 -2.72
CA ASP A 42 -17.39 1.63 -1.26
C ASP A 42 -16.87 0.34 -0.62
N TYR A 43 -17.73 -0.64 -0.41
CA TYR A 43 -17.40 -1.89 0.27
C TYR A 43 -17.43 -3.06 -0.70
N PRO A 44 -16.47 -3.99 -0.59
CA PRO A 44 -16.49 -5.19 -1.39
C PRO A 44 -17.66 -6.11 -1.00
N THR A 45 -18.26 -6.75 -1.99
CA THR A 45 -19.29 -7.78 -1.79
C THR A 45 -18.68 -9.14 -1.49
N LYS A 46 -17.42 -9.35 -1.88
CA LYS A 46 -16.67 -10.56 -1.61
C LYS A 46 -15.18 -10.25 -1.41
N VAL A 47 -14.59 -10.94 -0.43
CA VAL A 47 -13.14 -10.91 -0.17
C VAL A 47 -12.65 -12.34 -0.03
N ASP A 48 -11.62 -12.69 -0.79
CA ASP A 48 -10.90 -13.95 -0.67
C ASP A 48 -9.44 -13.67 -0.35
N SER A 49 -8.84 -14.47 0.53
CA SER A 49 -7.43 -14.34 0.89
C SER A 49 -6.73 -15.68 0.92
N ILE A 50 -5.57 -15.73 0.31
CA ILE A 50 -4.63 -16.86 0.41
C ILE A 50 -3.26 -16.35 0.80
N GLY A 51 -2.53 -17.11 1.59
CA GLY A 51 -1.19 -16.74 2.00
C GLY A 51 -0.68 -17.59 3.14
N GLY A 52 0.55 -17.33 3.55
CA GLY A 52 1.18 -18.07 4.63
C GLY A 52 2.60 -17.59 4.90
N ARG A 53 3.27 -18.32 5.76
CA ARG A 53 4.68 -18.16 6.03
C ARG A 53 5.45 -19.21 5.23
N TYR A 54 6.01 -18.79 4.12
CA TYR A 54 6.67 -19.70 3.18
C TYR A 54 8.19 -19.54 3.17
N ARG A 55 8.67 -18.36 3.54
CA ARG A 55 10.08 -18.01 3.43
C ARG A 55 10.82 -18.05 4.77
N PHE A 56 10.26 -17.40 5.80
CA PHE A 56 10.94 -17.21 7.06
C PHE A 56 10.48 -18.21 8.13
N GLN A 57 11.46 -18.74 8.88
CA GLN A 57 11.24 -19.60 10.04
C GLN A 57 11.67 -18.85 11.30
N ASP A 58 10.79 -17.97 11.76
CA ASP A 58 10.94 -17.18 12.96
C ASP A 58 9.64 -17.28 13.79
N ASP A 59 9.46 -16.48 14.81
CA ASP A 59 8.28 -16.49 15.65
C ASP A 59 7.17 -15.51 15.23
N TRP A 60 7.35 -14.79 14.14
CA TRP A 60 6.28 -13.99 13.55
C TRP A 60 5.14 -14.87 13.06
N GLN A 61 3.92 -14.42 13.23
CA GLN A 61 2.71 -15.24 13.07
C GLN A 61 1.91 -14.93 11.81
N THR A 62 2.02 -13.68 11.34
CA THR A 62 1.28 -13.24 10.15
C THR A 62 1.98 -13.68 8.86
N PRO A 63 1.26 -13.80 7.73
CA PRO A 63 1.85 -14.19 6.46
C PRO A 63 3.02 -13.32 6.03
N ASP A 64 4.06 -13.93 5.49
CA ASP A 64 5.12 -13.24 4.75
C ASP A 64 4.82 -13.09 3.25
N THR A 65 3.84 -13.85 2.78
CA THR A 65 3.34 -13.85 1.41
C THR A 65 1.84 -13.99 1.44
N GLN A 66 1.12 -13.03 0.85
CA GLN A 66 -0.35 -13.02 0.87
C GLN A 66 -0.90 -12.35 -0.39
N LEU A 67 -1.95 -12.93 -0.93
CA LEU A 67 -2.78 -12.36 -1.98
C LEU A 67 -4.20 -12.20 -1.44
N ILE A 68 -4.78 -11.03 -1.61
CA ILE A 68 -6.17 -10.75 -1.26
C ILE A 68 -6.88 -10.23 -2.51
N SER A 69 -8.04 -10.79 -2.83
CA SER A 69 -8.90 -10.30 -3.88
C SER A 69 -10.17 -9.68 -3.31
N PHE A 70 -10.63 -8.61 -3.93
CA PHE A 70 -11.84 -7.87 -3.56
C PHE A 70 -12.73 -7.77 -4.78
N GLN A 71 -13.99 -8.11 -4.62
CA GLN A 71 -15.02 -7.95 -5.65
C GLN A 71 -16.04 -6.92 -5.20
N PHE A 72 -16.36 -5.96 -6.06
CA PHE A 72 -17.32 -4.87 -5.83
C PHE A 72 -18.52 -5.05 -6.76
N GLY A 73 -19.40 -5.98 -6.40
CA GLY A 73 -20.52 -6.38 -7.27
C GLY A 73 -20.02 -6.88 -8.62
N ASP A 74 -20.68 -6.40 -9.69
CA ASP A 74 -20.29 -6.67 -11.08
C ASP A 74 -19.50 -5.51 -11.71
N GLU A 75 -19.19 -4.47 -10.94
CA GLU A 75 -18.62 -3.23 -11.45
C GLU A 75 -17.08 -3.27 -11.48
N ALA A 76 -16.46 -3.80 -10.44
CA ALA A 76 -15.01 -3.80 -10.33
C ALA A 76 -14.48 -4.95 -9.49
N SER A 77 -13.24 -5.30 -9.73
CA SER A 77 -12.46 -6.18 -8.87
C SER A 77 -11.03 -5.67 -8.76
N CYS A 78 -10.41 -5.92 -7.62
CA CYS A 78 -9.00 -5.64 -7.43
C CYS A 78 -8.33 -6.71 -6.58
N SER A 79 -7.00 -6.72 -6.60
CA SER A 79 -6.20 -7.55 -5.71
C SER A 79 -5.11 -6.74 -5.04
N TRP A 80 -4.76 -7.17 -3.84
CA TRP A 80 -3.57 -6.73 -3.14
C TRP A 80 -2.63 -7.92 -2.96
N GLU A 81 -1.36 -7.72 -3.26
CA GLU A 81 -0.31 -8.70 -3.08
C GLU A 81 0.75 -8.17 -2.13
N GLY A 82 0.98 -8.87 -1.01
CA GLY A 82 2.07 -8.63 -0.07
C GLY A 82 3.13 -9.73 -0.18
N ARG A 83 4.37 -9.33 -0.43
CA ARG A 83 5.54 -10.21 -0.52
C ARG A 83 6.68 -9.68 0.33
N SER A 84 6.53 -9.73 1.66
CA SER A 84 7.58 -9.27 2.59
C SER A 84 8.90 -10.04 2.45
N CYS A 85 8.84 -11.18 1.79
CA CYS A 85 9.99 -12.06 1.56
C CYS A 85 10.77 -11.76 0.26
N ASN A 86 10.24 -10.89 -0.62
CA ASN A 86 10.83 -10.67 -1.93
C ASN A 86 10.58 -9.23 -2.41
N SER A 87 11.65 -8.47 -2.56
CA SER A 87 11.62 -7.06 -2.97
C SER A 87 11.69 -6.87 -4.50
N THR A 88 11.56 -7.93 -5.29
CA THR A 88 11.55 -7.80 -6.76
C THR A 88 10.39 -6.92 -7.21
N PRO A 89 10.65 -5.82 -7.92
CA PRO A 89 9.60 -4.93 -8.40
C PRO A 89 8.66 -5.63 -9.39
N VAL A 90 7.39 -5.22 -9.36
CA VAL A 90 6.42 -5.54 -10.41
C VAL A 90 6.29 -4.33 -11.31
N ASP A 91 6.40 -4.51 -12.62
CA ASP A 91 6.36 -3.43 -13.62
C ASP A 91 7.32 -2.26 -13.34
N GLY A 92 8.45 -2.57 -12.68
CA GLY A 92 9.47 -1.59 -12.29
C GLY A 92 9.17 -0.84 -11.00
N PHE A 93 8.13 -1.22 -10.24
CA PHE A 93 7.76 -0.60 -8.98
C PHE A 93 7.79 -1.61 -7.83
N GLY A 94 8.48 -1.24 -6.75
CA GLY A 94 8.54 -2.07 -5.54
C GLY A 94 7.26 -2.04 -4.72
N VAL A 95 6.56 -0.89 -4.74
CA VAL A 95 5.32 -0.64 -4.00
C VAL A 95 4.44 0.30 -4.82
N GLY A 96 3.14 0.09 -4.85
CA GLY A 96 2.23 0.99 -5.55
C GLY A 96 0.88 0.36 -5.88
N THR A 97 0.10 1.11 -6.64
CA THR A 97 -1.22 0.72 -7.12
C THR A 97 -1.29 0.89 -8.64
N ALA A 98 -1.78 -0.14 -9.33
CA ALA A 98 -2.01 -0.11 -10.76
C ALA A 98 -3.50 -0.13 -11.10
N PHE A 99 -3.92 0.73 -12.03
CA PHE A 99 -5.26 0.73 -12.61
C PHE A 99 -5.16 0.36 -14.08
N TYR A 100 -5.75 -0.77 -14.44
CA TYR A 100 -5.79 -1.27 -15.82
C TYR A 100 -7.10 -0.82 -16.46
N GLY A 101 -7.02 0.22 -17.27
CA GLY A 101 -8.16 0.80 -17.97
C GLY A 101 -8.25 0.36 -19.43
N GLU A 102 -9.35 0.72 -20.10
CA GLU A 102 -9.62 0.38 -21.51
C GLU A 102 -8.60 0.95 -22.50
N THR A 103 -7.96 2.06 -22.17
CA THR A 103 -7.03 2.78 -23.06
C THR A 103 -5.58 2.74 -22.61
N GLY A 104 -5.31 2.20 -21.44
CA GLY A 104 -3.97 2.13 -20.88
C GLY A 104 -3.94 1.83 -19.39
N THR A 105 -2.76 1.98 -18.80
CA THR A 105 -2.53 1.70 -17.38
C THR A 105 -2.03 2.95 -16.67
N LEU A 106 -2.66 3.27 -15.53
CA LEU A 106 -2.14 4.24 -14.57
C LEU A 106 -1.44 3.47 -13.45
N PHE A 107 -0.19 3.80 -13.19
CA PHE A 107 0.55 3.30 -12.05
C PHE A 107 0.88 4.45 -11.09
N ILE A 108 0.53 4.29 -9.80
CA ILE A 108 0.86 5.23 -8.72
C ILE A 108 1.81 4.52 -7.78
N SER A 109 3.01 5.07 -7.57
CA SER A 109 3.99 4.53 -6.61
C SER A 109 3.56 4.82 -5.17
N GLY A 110 4.32 4.27 -4.21
CA GLY A 110 4.10 4.57 -2.79
C GLY A 110 4.43 6.02 -2.38
N GLY A 111 4.87 6.87 -3.33
CA GLY A 111 5.17 8.30 -3.14
C GLY A 111 4.31 9.18 -4.05
N ASN A 112 4.82 10.38 -4.35
CA ASN A 112 4.14 11.38 -5.19
C ASN A 112 4.47 11.21 -6.70
N GLU A 113 4.60 9.98 -7.14
CA GLU A 113 4.97 9.64 -8.51
C GLU A 113 3.87 8.83 -9.18
N TYR A 114 3.67 9.06 -10.47
CA TYR A 114 2.79 8.22 -11.26
C TYR A 114 3.27 8.10 -12.70
N LYS A 115 2.92 7.00 -13.34
CA LYS A 115 3.21 6.72 -14.73
C LYS A 115 1.94 6.27 -15.46
N ILE A 116 1.74 6.77 -16.67
CA ILE A 116 0.66 6.36 -17.55
C ILE A 116 1.29 5.73 -18.81
N THR A 117 0.80 4.56 -19.17
CA THR A 117 1.17 3.88 -20.42
C THR A 117 -0.06 3.60 -21.27
N ASP A 118 0.09 3.49 -22.58
CA ASP A 118 -0.94 2.94 -23.46
C ASP A 118 -1.03 1.40 -23.33
N LEU A 119 -1.94 0.78 -24.10
CA LEU A 119 -2.13 -0.67 -24.11
C LEU A 119 -0.92 -1.45 -24.67
N GLN A 120 0.01 -0.80 -25.35
CA GLN A 120 1.25 -1.37 -25.86
C GLN A 120 2.42 -1.18 -24.90
N GLY A 121 2.17 -0.57 -23.72
CA GLY A 121 3.19 -0.29 -22.72
C GLY A 121 4.06 0.94 -23.01
N LYS A 122 3.74 1.72 -24.05
CA LYS A 122 4.45 2.98 -24.35
C LYS A 122 4.07 4.02 -23.30
N VAL A 123 5.08 4.67 -22.73
CA VAL A 123 4.89 5.73 -21.74
C VAL A 123 4.27 6.96 -22.40
N ILE A 124 3.07 7.35 -21.93
CA ILE A 124 2.35 8.56 -22.29
C ILE A 124 2.74 9.72 -21.36
N LYS A 125 2.84 9.41 -20.06
CA LYS A 125 3.18 10.38 -19.02
C LYS A 125 3.98 9.71 -17.90
N ASP A 126 5.04 10.39 -17.45
CA ASP A 126 5.85 9.96 -16.30
C ASP A 126 6.09 11.18 -15.42
N VAL A 127 5.49 11.18 -14.25
CA VAL A 127 5.63 12.26 -13.27
C VAL A 127 6.45 11.75 -12.11
N LYS A 128 7.59 12.40 -11.89
CA LYS A 128 8.51 12.12 -10.80
C LYS A 128 8.29 13.07 -9.64
N SER A 129 8.49 12.58 -8.45
CA SER A 129 8.42 13.39 -7.23
C SER A 129 9.51 14.46 -7.25
N ASN A 130 9.11 15.70 -6.97
CA ASN A 130 10.03 16.80 -6.74
C ASN A 130 10.41 16.93 -5.25
N LEU A 131 9.83 16.11 -4.38
CA LEU A 131 10.09 16.13 -2.95
C LEU A 131 11.49 15.58 -2.69
N LYS A 132 12.33 16.42 -2.11
CA LYS A 132 13.63 16.00 -1.60
C LYS A 132 13.45 15.61 -0.14
N PHE A 133 13.67 14.36 0.18
CA PHE A 133 13.74 13.91 1.56
C PHE A 133 15.08 14.33 2.15
N GLU A 134 15.06 15.14 3.19
CA GLU A 134 16.25 15.42 3.99
C GLU A 134 16.57 14.20 4.86
N THR A 135 17.49 13.39 4.41
CA THR A 135 17.91 12.14 5.09
C THR A 135 18.48 12.36 6.50
N GLY A 136 18.67 13.60 6.95
CA GLY A 136 19.14 13.97 8.28
C GLY A 136 18.07 14.51 9.23
N ASN A 137 16.83 14.73 8.77
CA ASN A 137 15.77 15.26 9.62
C ASN A 137 15.00 14.13 10.31
N LEU A 138 15.44 13.78 11.52
CA LEU A 138 14.81 12.75 12.34
C LEU A 138 13.42 13.16 12.90
N LEU A 139 13.09 14.46 12.90
CA LEU A 139 11.84 14.97 13.43
C LEU A 139 10.73 15.05 12.39
N ASN A 140 11.09 15.22 11.13
CA ASN A 140 10.15 15.23 10.02
C ASN A 140 10.79 14.62 8.75
N PRO A 141 10.88 13.28 8.68
CA PRO A 141 11.49 12.60 7.53
C PRO A 141 10.64 12.68 6.26
N SER A 142 9.37 13.06 6.36
CA SER A 142 8.42 13.08 5.24
C SER A 142 8.14 14.47 4.67
N GLU A 143 9.08 15.38 4.76
CA GLU A 143 9.04 16.80 4.41
C GLU A 143 7.74 17.28 3.72
N LYS A 144 6.91 18.02 4.47
CA LYS A 144 5.65 18.64 4.03
C LYS A 144 4.43 17.73 3.80
N LEU A 145 4.50 16.41 3.89
CA LEU A 145 3.30 15.57 3.72
C LEU A 145 2.26 15.85 4.80
N ASP A 146 2.70 16.02 6.03
CA ASP A 146 1.89 16.48 7.16
C ASP A 146 1.33 17.89 6.95
N ALA A 147 2.13 18.81 6.41
CA ALA A 147 1.67 20.17 6.09
C ALA A 147 0.55 20.16 5.05
N PHE A 148 0.67 19.39 3.97
CA PHE A 148 -0.40 19.21 2.97
C PHE A 148 -1.65 18.58 3.57
N HIS A 149 -1.49 17.61 4.47
CA HIS A 149 -2.62 16.99 5.15
C HIS A 149 -3.38 17.98 6.03
N PHE A 150 -2.67 18.78 6.85
CA PHE A 150 -3.28 19.83 7.65
C PHE A 150 -3.91 20.93 6.82
N GLU A 151 -3.26 21.35 5.73
CA GLU A 151 -3.82 22.36 4.82
C GLU A 151 -5.15 21.88 4.23
N ASN A 152 -5.20 20.65 3.73
CA ASN A 152 -6.40 20.04 3.21
C ASN A 152 -7.51 19.94 4.27
N TRP A 153 -7.16 19.60 5.50
CA TRP A 153 -8.11 19.58 6.62
C TRP A 153 -8.66 20.96 6.97
N PHE A 154 -7.79 21.96 7.05
CA PHE A 154 -8.21 23.35 7.30
C PHE A 154 -9.10 23.88 6.17
N ASP A 155 -8.81 23.56 4.93
CA ASP A 155 -9.61 23.95 3.79
C ASP A 155 -11.01 23.29 3.80
N ALA A 156 -11.10 22.06 4.26
CA ALA A 156 -12.38 21.37 4.44
C ALA A 156 -13.25 22.02 5.55
N ILE A 157 -12.62 22.59 6.60
CA ILE A 157 -13.34 23.31 7.66
C ILE A 157 -13.83 24.68 7.19
N ARG A 158 -13.10 25.34 6.28
CA ARG A 158 -13.40 26.69 5.80
C ARG A 158 -14.46 26.74 4.70
N LYS A 159 -14.76 25.59 4.11
CA LYS A 159 -15.82 25.44 3.08
C LYS A 159 -17.18 25.15 3.74
#